data_748c6e21bdd58208aee5141bd878b059
#
_entry.id   748c6e21bdd58208aee5141bd878b059
#
_cell.length_a   1.000
_cell.length_b   1.000
_cell.length_c   1.000
_cell.angle_alpha   90.00
_cell.angle_beta   90.00
_cell.angle_gamma   90.00
#
_symmetry.space_group_name_H-M   'P 1'
#
loop_
_entity.id
_entity.type
_entity.pdbx_description
1 polymer ?
#
loop_
_entity_poly.entity_id
_entity_poly.type
_entity_poly.pdbx_seq_one_letter_code
_entity_poly.pdbx_strand_id
1 'polypeptide(L)'
;NITSAIAKIENKANKDFQTKDYKDYSLLGDAIMDGDIDVIVADNAYMALLEANHEGIDENLKSLYKVEIQEKLNSVTQETNVTKNPFIVYMTGIDTYGTVSAISRADVNLAVCVSPIQKQILIVSIPRDTQITLHKNGKMDKLTHSAMYGINETISSIEDFLDLKVNY
;
A
#
# COMPACT_ATOMS: atom_id res chain seq x y z
N ASN A 1 -4.06 -0.73 -10.42
CA ASN A 1 -4.07 0.57 -11.11
C ASN A 1 -5.51 0.97 -11.39
N ILE A 2 -5.94 2.13 -10.89
CA ILE A 2 -7.33 2.63 -10.99
C ILE A 2 -7.81 2.68 -12.44
N THR A 3 -6.97 3.11 -13.39
CA THR A 3 -7.29 3.13 -14.82
C THR A 3 -7.71 1.76 -15.37
N SER A 4 -7.02 0.69 -14.93
CA SER A 4 -7.40 -0.69 -15.31
C SER A 4 -8.72 -1.13 -14.67
N ALA A 5 -9.03 -0.63 -13.47
CA ALA A 5 -10.29 -0.90 -12.81
C ALA A 5 -11.45 -0.22 -13.56
N ILE A 6 -11.29 1.06 -13.91
CA ILE A 6 -12.26 1.83 -14.68
C ILE A 6 -12.55 1.12 -16.00
N ALA A 7 -11.52 0.76 -16.79
CA ALA A 7 -11.69 0.06 -18.06
C ALA A 7 -12.45 -1.28 -17.91
N LYS A 8 -12.21 -2.04 -16.83
CA LYS A 8 -12.96 -3.27 -16.54
C LYS A 8 -14.43 -3.00 -16.21
N ILE A 9 -14.70 -1.90 -15.48
CA ILE A 9 -16.07 -1.50 -15.12
C ILE A 9 -16.82 -1.04 -16.37
N GLU A 10 -16.21 -0.19 -17.21
CA GLU A 10 -16.77 0.30 -18.46
C GLU A 10 -17.12 -0.85 -19.41
N ASN A 11 -16.19 -1.79 -19.58
CA ASN A 11 -16.43 -2.99 -20.39
C ASN A 11 -17.60 -3.82 -19.87
N LYS A 12 -17.72 -3.98 -18.54
CA LYS A 12 -18.82 -4.74 -17.94
C LYS A 12 -20.15 -4.02 -18.04
N ALA A 13 -20.15 -2.71 -17.88
CA ALA A 13 -21.34 -1.87 -17.99
C ALA A 13 -21.75 -1.58 -19.44
N ASN A 14 -20.86 -1.88 -20.41
CA ASN A 14 -21.00 -1.51 -21.82
C ASN A 14 -21.32 -0.02 -22.00
N LYS A 15 -20.60 0.82 -21.23
CA LYS A 15 -20.82 2.26 -21.16
C LYS A 15 -19.53 2.96 -20.75
N ASP A 16 -19.19 4.04 -21.43
CA ASP A 16 -18.11 4.94 -21.02
C ASP A 16 -18.58 5.87 -19.90
N PHE A 17 -17.69 6.15 -18.94
CA PHE A 17 -17.96 7.06 -17.84
C PHE A 17 -17.15 8.34 -17.99
N GLN A 18 -17.75 9.45 -17.61
CA GLN A 18 -17.00 10.69 -17.41
C GLN A 18 -16.23 10.57 -16.09
N THR A 19 -14.91 10.68 -16.16
CA THR A 19 -14.03 10.57 -14.99
C THR A 19 -13.44 11.93 -14.62
N LYS A 20 -13.28 12.16 -13.32
CA LYS A 20 -12.63 13.33 -12.75
C LYS A 20 -11.61 12.86 -11.71
N ASP A 21 -10.37 13.29 -11.87
CA ASP A 21 -9.31 12.94 -10.93
C ASP A 21 -9.25 13.95 -9.78
N TYR A 22 -9.10 13.42 -8.56
CA TYR A 22 -8.92 14.21 -7.35
C TYR A 22 -7.50 14.01 -6.82
N LYS A 23 -6.91 15.08 -6.30
CA LYS A 23 -5.51 15.07 -5.84
C LYS A 23 -5.30 14.37 -4.51
N ASP A 24 -6.33 14.34 -3.69
CA ASP A 24 -6.33 13.66 -2.39
C ASP A 24 -7.72 13.10 -2.05
N TYR A 25 -7.76 12.28 -1.00
CA TYR A 25 -8.97 11.57 -0.59
C TYR A 25 -9.96 12.43 0.19
N SER A 26 -9.51 13.52 0.82
CA SER A 26 -10.41 14.47 1.47
C SER A 26 -11.30 15.15 0.43
N LEU A 27 -10.69 15.68 -0.63
CA LEU A 27 -11.43 16.30 -1.74
C LEU A 27 -12.35 15.31 -2.47
N LEU A 28 -11.96 14.03 -2.53
CA LEU A 28 -12.79 12.99 -3.12
C LEU A 28 -14.01 12.70 -2.23
N GLY A 29 -13.82 12.67 -0.91
CA GLY A 29 -14.88 12.49 0.06
C GLY A 29 -15.86 13.67 0.07
N ASP A 30 -15.35 14.91 0.05
CA ASP A 30 -16.19 16.10 -0.07
C ASP A 30 -17.06 16.03 -1.33
N ALA A 31 -16.47 15.72 -2.48
CA ALA A 31 -17.17 15.71 -3.76
C ALA A 31 -18.30 14.68 -3.83
N ILE A 32 -18.18 13.51 -3.20
CA ILE A 32 -19.26 12.52 -3.17
C ILE A 32 -20.34 12.93 -2.16
N MET A 33 -19.97 13.52 -1.03
CA MET A 33 -20.93 13.97 -0.02
C MET A 33 -21.74 15.19 -0.51
N ASP A 34 -21.11 16.07 -1.27
CA ASP A 34 -21.76 17.25 -1.87
C ASP A 34 -22.58 16.90 -3.13
N GLY A 35 -22.45 15.67 -3.65
CA GLY A 35 -23.17 15.22 -4.84
C GLY A 35 -22.56 15.73 -6.16
N ASP A 36 -21.32 16.20 -6.14
CA ASP A 36 -20.58 16.60 -7.34
C ASP A 36 -20.20 15.41 -8.22
N ILE A 37 -20.13 14.23 -7.63
CA ILE A 37 -19.90 12.95 -8.29
C ILE A 37 -20.85 11.88 -7.74
N ASP A 38 -21.23 10.92 -8.57
CA ASP A 38 -22.17 9.85 -8.21
C ASP A 38 -21.47 8.59 -7.73
N VAL A 39 -20.21 8.36 -8.13
CA VAL A 39 -19.47 7.12 -7.88
C VAL A 39 -17.99 7.41 -7.65
N ILE A 40 -17.41 6.74 -6.66
CA ILE A 40 -15.97 6.72 -6.42
C ILE A 40 -15.39 5.41 -6.96
N VAL A 41 -14.27 5.49 -7.66
CA VAL A 41 -13.38 4.35 -7.96
C VAL A 41 -12.11 4.51 -7.14
N ALA A 42 -12.00 3.75 -6.09
CA ALA A 42 -10.86 3.81 -5.17
C ALA A 42 -10.35 2.41 -4.84
N ASP A 43 -9.12 2.32 -4.38
CA ASP A 43 -8.59 1.12 -3.76
C ASP A 43 -9.29 0.90 -2.41
N ASN A 44 -9.56 -0.35 -2.06
CA ASN A 44 -10.24 -0.69 -0.81
C ASN A 44 -9.49 -0.20 0.46
N ALA A 45 -8.15 -0.08 0.38
CA ALA A 45 -7.33 0.48 1.45
C ALA A 45 -7.67 1.95 1.77
N TYR A 46 -8.20 2.68 0.81
CA TYR A 46 -8.51 4.10 0.99
C TYR A 46 -9.87 4.36 1.64
N MET A 47 -10.72 3.34 1.80
CA MET A 47 -11.97 3.50 2.55
C MET A 47 -11.70 3.97 3.98
N ALA A 48 -10.71 3.41 4.66
CA ALA A 48 -10.31 3.84 5.99
C ALA A 48 -9.83 5.31 6.05
N LEU A 49 -9.26 5.84 4.96
CA LEU A 49 -8.89 7.26 4.87
C LEU A 49 -10.09 8.16 4.61
N LEU A 50 -11.05 7.71 3.81
CA LEU A 50 -12.31 8.43 3.62
C LEU A 50 -13.09 8.50 4.93
N GLU A 51 -13.22 7.39 5.65
CA GLU A 51 -13.86 7.32 6.97
C GLU A 51 -13.16 8.21 8.02
N ALA A 52 -11.83 8.25 8.02
CA ALA A 52 -11.06 9.07 8.95
C ALA A 52 -11.25 10.59 8.73
N ASN A 53 -11.58 11.00 7.51
CA ASN A 53 -11.79 12.42 7.17
C ASN A 53 -13.27 12.81 7.11
N HIS A 54 -14.18 11.84 6.97
CA HIS A 54 -15.62 12.07 6.81
C HIS A 54 -16.39 11.05 7.66
N GLU A 55 -16.74 11.43 8.86
CA GLU A 55 -17.48 10.57 9.81
C GLU A 55 -18.81 10.10 9.20
N GLY A 56 -19.05 8.80 9.22
CA GLY A 56 -20.28 8.17 8.70
C GLY A 56 -20.36 8.07 7.16
N ILE A 57 -19.27 8.29 6.43
CA ILE A 57 -19.25 8.15 4.97
C ILE A 57 -19.53 6.70 4.54
N ASP A 58 -19.09 5.73 5.33
CA ASP A 58 -19.29 4.29 5.11
C ASP A 58 -20.78 3.89 5.16
N GLU A 59 -21.57 4.54 6.03
CA GLU A 59 -23.03 4.33 6.11
C GLU A 59 -23.76 4.83 4.86
N ASN A 60 -23.19 5.83 4.17
CA ASN A 60 -23.79 6.48 3.00
C ASN A 60 -23.26 5.91 1.67
N LEU A 61 -22.19 5.14 1.69
CA LEU A 61 -21.59 4.55 0.50
C LEU A 61 -21.99 3.07 0.36
N LYS A 62 -22.38 2.70 -0.86
CA LYS A 62 -22.64 1.30 -1.22
C LYS A 62 -21.59 0.81 -2.20
N SER A 63 -20.93 -0.29 -1.87
CA SER A 63 -20.07 -0.99 -2.84
C SER A 63 -20.92 -1.56 -3.98
N LEU A 64 -20.76 -0.99 -5.17
CA LEU A 64 -21.45 -1.40 -6.39
C LEU A 64 -20.72 -2.54 -7.10
N TYR A 65 -19.40 -2.51 -7.08
CA TYR A 65 -18.57 -3.48 -7.78
C TYR A 65 -17.16 -3.56 -7.17
N LYS A 66 -16.63 -4.77 -7.04
CA LYS A 66 -15.25 -5.01 -6.61
C LYS A 66 -14.46 -5.64 -7.76
N VAL A 67 -13.30 -5.07 -8.06
CA VAL A 67 -12.36 -5.59 -9.05
C VAL A 67 -11.11 -6.03 -8.33
N GLU A 68 -10.82 -7.32 -8.37
CA GLU A 68 -9.52 -7.81 -7.94
C GLU A 68 -8.50 -7.58 -9.05
N ILE A 69 -7.48 -6.77 -8.76
CA ILE A 69 -6.32 -6.58 -9.60
C ILE A 69 -5.20 -7.38 -8.95
N GLN A 70 -4.93 -8.58 -9.48
CA GLN A 70 -3.73 -9.31 -9.08
C GLN A 70 -2.52 -8.55 -9.64
N GLU A 71 -1.86 -7.78 -8.80
CA GLU A 71 -0.49 -7.39 -9.09
C GLU A 71 0.37 -8.66 -8.97
N LYS A 72 1.04 -9.03 -10.05
CA LYS A 72 2.10 -10.03 -9.97
C LYS A 72 3.11 -9.45 -8.98
N LEU A 73 3.27 -10.11 -7.85
CA LEU A 73 4.41 -9.92 -6.97
C LEU A 73 5.67 -10.26 -7.79
N ASN A 74 6.18 -9.29 -8.52
CA ASN A 74 7.55 -9.37 -9.01
C ASN A 74 8.39 -9.32 -7.74
N SER A 75 9.07 -10.42 -7.42
CA SER A 75 9.90 -10.47 -6.22
C SER A 75 10.98 -9.39 -6.35
N VAL A 76 10.82 -8.31 -5.61
CA VAL A 76 11.89 -7.30 -5.43
C VAL A 76 13.03 -7.86 -4.59
N THR A 77 12.78 -8.98 -3.92
CA THR A 77 13.72 -9.67 -3.04
C THR A 77 14.74 -10.47 -3.83
N GLN A 78 15.98 -10.50 -3.33
CA GLN A 78 17.09 -11.27 -3.91
C GLN A 78 17.40 -12.46 -3.01
N GLU A 79 17.12 -13.66 -3.50
CA GLU A 79 17.50 -14.90 -2.79
C GLU A 79 19.01 -14.97 -2.56
N THR A 80 19.39 -15.41 -1.37
CA THR A 80 20.80 -15.62 -1.02
C THR A 80 21.00 -16.93 -0.26
N ASN A 81 22.25 -17.40 -0.20
CA ASN A 81 22.59 -18.56 0.62
C ASN A 81 22.63 -18.17 2.10
N VAL A 82 21.51 -18.37 2.79
CA VAL A 82 21.29 -17.98 4.19
C VAL A 82 22.23 -18.64 5.21
N THR A 83 22.97 -19.67 4.82
CA THR A 83 23.97 -20.33 5.70
C THR A 83 25.38 -19.74 5.54
N LYS A 84 25.63 -19.02 4.46
CA LYS A 84 26.96 -18.53 4.10
C LYS A 84 27.05 -17.01 3.99
N ASN A 85 25.96 -16.36 3.63
CA ASN A 85 25.95 -14.93 3.36
C ASN A 85 25.07 -14.18 4.36
N PRO A 86 25.40 -12.95 4.71
CA PRO A 86 24.48 -12.08 5.42
C PRO A 86 23.21 -11.84 4.59
N PHE A 87 22.09 -11.69 5.25
CA PHE A 87 20.82 -11.41 4.60
C PHE A 87 19.92 -10.54 5.47
N ILE A 88 18.95 -9.91 4.85
CA ILE A 88 17.97 -9.03 5.49
C ILE A 88 16.57 -9.56 5.24
N VAL A 89 15.81 -9.70 6.32
CA VAL A 89 14.39 -10.00 6.31
C VAL A 89 13.64 -8.74 6.72
N TYR A 90 12.71 -8.29 5.89
CA TYR A 90 11.79 -7.24 6.26
C TYR A 90 10.48 -7.83 6.74
N MET A 91 10.15 -7.53 7.99
CA MET A 91 8.91 -7.99 8.62
C MET A 91 7.98 -6.79 8.82
N THR A 92 6.78 -6.90 8.29
CA THR A 92 5.75 -5.87 8.47
C THR A 92 4.47 -6.49 9.01
N GLY A 93 3.83 -5.76 9.93
CA GLY A 93 2.55 -6.13 10.51
C GLY A 93 1.49 -5.10 10.14
N ILE A 94 0.32 -5.58 9.75
CA ILE A 94 -0.84 -4.74 9.44
C ILE A 94 -1.89 -4.91 10.54
N ASP A 95 -2.48 -3.79 11.00
CA ASP A 95 -3.57 -3.81 11.98
C ASP A 95 -4.92 -3.95 11.26
N THR A 96 -5.18 -5.15 10.77
CA THR A 96 -6.45 -5.44 10.11
C THR A 96 -6.83 -6.91 10.30
N TYR A 97 -8.12 -7.18 10.49
CA TYR A 97 -8.63 -8.54 10.48
C TYR A 97 -8.76 -9.04 9.04
N GLY A 98 -8.23 -10.22 8.76
CA GLY A 98 -8.38 -10.84 7.45
C GLY A 98 -7.15 -11.59 6.96
N THR A 99 -7.06 -11.76 5.65
CA THR A 99 -5.93 -12.43 5.01
C THR A 99 -4.71 -11.51 4.91
N VAL A 100 -3.50 -12.09 4.91
CA VAL A 100 -2.22 -11.37 4.77
C VAL A 100 -2.14 -10.52 3.49
N SER A 101 -3.01 -10.81 2.51
CA SER A 101 -3.11 -10.05 1.26
C SER A 101 -3.98 -8.79 1.37
N ALA A 102 -4.56 -8.50 2.55
CA ALA A 102 -5.32 -7.27 2.73
C ALA A 102 -4.37 -6.07 2.65
N ILE A 103 -4.65 -5.17 1.72
CA ILE A 103 -3.93 -3.90 1.62
C ILE A 103 -4.36 -3.04 2.80
N SER A 104 -3.42 -2.69 3.67
CA SER A 104 -3.64 -1.91 4.87
C SER A 104 -2.38 -1.13 5.25
N ARG A 105 -2.49 -0.30 6.29
CA ARG A 105 -1.34 0.42 6.84
C ARG A 105 -0.38 -0.56 7.50
N ALA A 106 0.92 -0.34 7.30
CA ALA A 106 1.99 -1.09 7.98
C ALA A 106 2.28 -0.42 9.33
N ASP A 107 1.79 -1.01 10.42
CA ASP A 107 1.95 -0.43 11.77
C ASP A 107 3.20 -0.93 12.48
N VAL A 108 3.67 -2.11 12.13
CA VAL A 108 4.95 -2.67 12.60
C VAL A 108 5.89 -2.83 11.43
N ASN A 109 7.10 -2.32 11.55
CA ASN A 109 8.12 -2.40 10.51
C ASN A 109 9.47 -2.75 11.15
N LEU A 110 10.01 -3.92 10.83
CA LEU A 110 11.26 -4.43 11.36
C LEU A 110 12.19 -4.83 10.21
N ALA A 111 13.42 -4.34 10.21
CA ALA A 111 14.49 -4.87 9.39
C ALA A 111 15.36 -5.80 10.25
N VAL A 112 15.38 -7.08 9.93
CA VAL A 112 16.14 -8.11 10.63
C VAL A 112 17.36 -8.47 9.80
N CYS A 113 18.53 -7.99 10.20
CA CYS A 113 19.80 -8.28 9.54
C CYS A 113 20.45 -9.49 10.21
N VAL A 114 20.72 -10.53 9.45
CA VAL A 114 21.30 -11.78 9.95
C VAL A 114 22.67 -11.99 9.33
N SER A 115 23.69 -12.21 10.17
CA SER A 115 25.04 -12.60 9.74
C SER A 115 25.35 -14.00 10.25
N PRO A 116 25.22 -15.06 9.43
CA PRO A 116 25.52 -16.44 9.83
C PRO A 116 26.99 -16.64 10.19
N ILE A 117 27.88 -15.94 9.49
CA ILE A 117 29.35 -16.02 9.70
C ILE A 117 29.71 -15.44 11.06
N GLN A 118 29.18 -14.29 11.41
CA GLN A 118 29.43 -13.62 12.69
C GLN A 118 28.54 -14.15 13.83
N LYS A 119 27.55 -14.98 13.50
CA LYS A 119 26.52 -15.49 14.44
C LYS A 119 25.80 -14.35 15.16
N GLN A 120 25.44 -13.31 14.42
CA GLN A 120 24.81 -12.10 14.93
C GLN A 120 23.49 -11.83 14.22
N ILE A 121 22.55 -11.30 14.98
CA ILE A 121 21.28 -10.79 14.48
C ILE A 121 21.10 -9.35 15.00
N LEU A 122 20.86 -8.42 14.10
CA LEU A 122 20.47 -7.06 14.42
C LEU A 122 19.01 -6.85 14.01
N ILE A 123 18.20 -6.40 14.95
CA ILE A 123 16.79 -6.04 14.68
C ILE A 123 16.65 -4.53 14.78
N VAL A 124 16.23 -3.90 13.70
CA VAL A 124 15.97 -2.48 13.64
C VAL A 124 14.47 -2.26 13.51
N SER A 125 13.87 -1.63 14.51
CA SER A 125 12.46 -1.19 14.46
C SER A 125 12.40 0.18 13.81
N ILE A 126 11.54 0.32 12.79
CA ILE A 126 11.33 1.57 12.06
C ILE A 126 9.93 2.07 12.42
N PRO A 127 9.81 3.22 13.08
CA PRO A 127 8.50 3.76 13.45
C PRO A 127 7.61 3.96 12.21
N ARG A 128 6.34 3.61 12.32
CA ARG A 128 5.39 3.70 11.19
C ARG A 128 5.23 5.11 10.62
N ASP A 129 5.41 6.13 11.46
CA ASP A 129 5.31 7.55 11.08
C ASP A 129 6.64 8.14 10.55
N THR A 130 7.68 7.31 10.36
CA THR A 130 8.93 7.74 9.75
C THR A 130 8.66 8.32 8.37
N GLN A 131 9.14 9.54 8.15
CA GLN A 131 9.05 10.19 6.84
C GLN A 131 10.07 9.58 5.89
N ILE A 132 9.59 9.07 4.77
CA ILE A 132 10.40 8.45 3.71
C ILE A 132 10.03 9.01 2.35
N THR A 133 10.89 8.80 1.37
CA THR A 133 10.56 9.03 -0.04
C THR A 133 9.94 7.78 -0.61
N LEU A 134 8.71 7.87 -1.13
CA LEU A 134 8.07 6.75 -1.82
C LEU A 134 8.79 6.45 -3.13
N HIS A 135 9.19 5.19 -3.32
CA HIS A 135 9.90 4.74 -4.53
C HIS A 135 9.10 5.01 -5.81
N LYS A 136 7.80 4.76 -5.76
CA LYS A 136 6.86 4.88 -6.88
C LYS A 136 6.81 6.25 -7.55
N ASN A 137 6.93 7.33 -6.78
CA ASN A 137 6.65 8.67 -7.27
C ASN A 137 7.63 9.75 -6.77
N GLY A 138 8.60 9.38 -5.94
CA GLY A 138 9.58 10.30 -5.38
C GLY A 138 9.02 11.32 -4.37
N LYS A 139 7.79 11.16 -3.89
CA LYS A 139 7.16 12.06 -2.92
C LYS A 139 7.46 11.63 -1.50
N MET A 140 7.59 12.61 -0.63
CA MET A 140 7.72 12.39 0.82
C MET A 140 6.38 11.99 1.41
N ASP A 141 6.35 10.89 2.18
CA ASP A 141 5.18 10.42 2.90
C ASP A 141 5.60 9.62 4.14
N LYS A 142 4.65 9.18 4.95
CA LYS A 142 4.89 8.26 6.07
C LYS A 142 5.13 6.84 5.58
N LEU A 143 6.03 6.12 6.24
CA LEU A 143 6.29 4.71 5.94
C LEU A 143 5.01 3.85 5.94
N THR A 144 4.12 4.06 6.92
CA THR A 144 2.85 3.33 7.03
C THR A 144 1.98 3.44 5.77
N HIS A 145 2.07 4.55 5.03
CA HIS A 145 1.31 4.78 3.80
C HIS A 145 1.89 4.04 2.59
N SER A 146 3.17 3.68 2.60
CA SER A 146 3.78 2.90 1.51
C SER A 146 3.06 1.56 1.29
N ALA A 147 2.61 0.92 2.38
CA ALA A 147 1.90 -0.36 2.33
C ALA A 147 0.55 -0.30 1.60
N MET A 148 -0.05 0.88 1.51
CA MET A 148 -1.28 1.10 0.74
C MET A 148 -1.06 1.01 -0.77
N TYR A 149 0.19 1.11 -1.22
CA TYR A 149 0.59 0.89 -2.62
C TYR A 149 1.10 -0.53 -2.87
N GLY A 150 1.03 -1.40 -1.87
CA GLY A 150 1.44 -2.80 -1.93
C GLY A 150 2.82 -3.06 -1.31
N ILE A 151 3.09 -4.32 -0.99
CA ILE A 151 4.32 -4.72 -0.28
C ILE A 151 5.59 -4.40 -1.08
N ASN A 152 5.55 -4.50 -2.41
CA ASN A 152 6.70 -4.17 -3.26
C ASN A 152 7.10 -2.70 -3.13
N GLU A 153 6.13 -1.79 -3.05
CA GLU A 153 6.40 -0.37 -2.82
C GLU A 153 7.04 -0.14 -1.45
N THR A 154 6.52 -0.80 -0.42
CA THR A 154 7.09 -0.70 0.92
C THR A 154 8.53 -1.18 0.96
N ILE A 155 8.82 -2.35 0.37
CA ILE A 155 10.17 -2.90 0.30
C ILE A 155 11.10 -1.95 -0.45
N SER A 156 10.73 -1.50 -1.66
CA SER A 156 11.56 -0.60 -2.45
C SER A 156 11.82 0.74 -1.74
N SER A 157 10.80 1.29 -1.08
CA SER A 157 10.96 2.54 -0.32
C SER A 157 11.86 2.38 0.91
N ILE A 158 11.81 1.22 1.59
CA ILE A 158 12.70 0.89 2.70
C ILE A 158 14.13 0.64 2.21
N GLU A 159 14.32 -0.03 1.08
CA GLU A 159 15.62 -0.23 0.46
C GLU A 159 16.29 1.10 0.13
N ASP A 160 15.52 2.02 -0.48
CA ASP A 160 16.01 3.37 -0.80
C ASP A 160 16.31 4.19 0.47
N PHE A 161 15.46 4.08 1.51
CA PHE A 161 15.64 4.83 2.76
C PHE A 161 16.83 4.37 3.59
N LEU A 162 17.10 3.06 3.64
CA LEU A 162 18.17 2.47 4.43
C LEU A 162 19.45 2.18 3.63
N ASP A 163 19.44 2.43 2.32
CA ASP A 163 20.52 2.08 1.38
C ASP A 163 20.97 0.62 1.51
N LEU A 164 20.00 -0.30 1.47
CA LEU A 164 20.23 -1.73 1.60
C LEU A 164 19.35 -2.53 0.64
N LYS A 165 19.58 -3.84 0.57
CA LYS A 165 18.74 -4.77 -0.19
C LYS A 165 18.08 -5.79 0.72
N VAL A 166 16.77 -5.94 0.57
CA VAL A 166 15.96 -6.92 1.29
C VAL A 166 16.01 -8.26 0.55
N ASN A 167 16.21 -9.34 1.30
CA ASN A 167 16.29 -10.69 0.74
C ASN A 167 14.97 -11.47 0.90
N TYR A 168 14.28 -11.23 2.01
CA TYR A 168 13.05 -11.95 2.36
C TYR A 168 12.04 -11.05 3.06
#